data_34bdbfe13e2cff46a3aff02515c2dda3
#
_entry.id   34bdbfe13e2cff46a3aff02515c2dda3
#
_cell.length_a   1.000
_cell.length_b   1.000
_cell.length_c   1.000
_cell.angle_alpha   90.00
_cell.angle_beta   90.00
_cell.angle_gamma   90.00
#
_symmetry.space_group_name_H-M   'P 1'
#
loop_
_entity.id
_entity.type
_entity.pdbx_description
1 polymer ?
#
loop_
_entity_poly.entity_id
_entity_poly.type
_entity_poly.pdbx_seq_one_letter_code
_entity_poly.pdbx_strand_id
1 'polypeptide(L)'
;MITIMLADKAFLADISAPADAEAMVLRDGDGTVFGHALFSMMGECAELLSVCTEEPMMTEGLIRSVINTADCRGAASVVCRVESLIPVLKRLEFVPQDGVYTVDVHHFLYGECKCQ
;
A
#
# COMPACT_ATOMS: atom_id res chain seq x y z
N MET A 1 14.81 4.22 14.71
CA MET A 1 14.70 4.01 13.26
C MET A 1 13.34 3.47 12.91
N ILE A 2 12.73 3.99 11.86
CA ILE A 2 11.42 3.55 11.43
C ILE A 2 11.58 2.55 10.31
N THR A 3 10.88 1.43 10.39
CA THR A 3 10.90 0.43 9.33
C THR A 3 9.49 0.09 8.89
N ILE A 4 9.35 -0.30 7.63
CA ILE A 4 8.08 -0.76 7.07
C ILE A 4 8.36 -2.14 6.48
N MET A 5 7.65 -3.16 6.99
CA MET A 5 7.88 -4.55 6.58
C MET A 5 6.57 -5.30 6.50
N LEU A 6 6.57 -6.40 5.75
CA LEU A 6 5.41 -7.27 5.71
C LEU A 6 5.14 -7.86 7.08
N ALA A 7 3.88 -7.91 7.45
CA ALA A 7 3.45 -8.47 8.71
C ALA A 7 3.40 -9.98 8.67
N ASP A 8 3.54 -10.59 9.83
CA ASP A 8 3.38 -12.04 9.94
C ASP A 8 1.91 -12.37 10.21
N LYS A 9 1.62 -13.67 10.28
CA LYS A 9 0.26 -14.13 10.46
C LYS A 9 -0.32 -13.72 11.80
N ALA A 10 0.53 -13.63 12.84
CA ALA A 10 0.04 -13.25 14.16
C ALA A 10 -0.49 -11.83 14.15
N PHE A 11 0.20 -10.91 13.49
CA PHE A 11 -0.28 -9.54 13.39
C PHE A 11 -1.61 -9.48 12.64
N LEU A 12 -1.71 -10.21 11.54
CA LEU A 12 -2.93 -10.21 10.74
C LEU A 12 -4.11 -10.75 11.54
N ALA A 13 -3.88 -11.75 12.36
CA ALA A 13 -4.92 -12.30 13.23
C ALA A 13 -5.34 -11.28 14.28
N ASP A 14 -4.37 -10.57 14.87
CA ASP A 14 -4.68 -9.59 15.91
C ASP A 14 -5.57 -8.46 15.41
N ILE A 15 -5.43 -8.06 14.16
CA ILE A 15 -6.26 -6.99 13.61
C ILE A 15 -7.46 -7.53 12.85
N SER A 16 -7.71 -8.83 12.93
CA SER A 16 -8.84 -9.48 12.27
C SER A 16 -8.89 -9.19 10.77
N ALA A 17 -7.75 -9.28 10.12
CA ALA A 17 -7.66 -9.01 8.69
C ALA A 17 -8.41 -10.08 7.90
N PRO A 18 -8.94 -9.73 6.71
CA PRO A 18 -9.54 -10.75 5.84
C PRO A 18 -8.54 -11.86 5.52
N ALA A 19 -9.06 -13.04 5.22
CA ALA A 19 -8.23 -14.23 5.08
C ALA A 19 -7.15 -14.11 4.02
N ASP A 20 -7.41 -13.37 2.95
CA ASP A 20 -6.45 -13.23 1.85
C ASP A 20 -5.71 -11.89 1.88
N ALA A 21 -5.84 -11.14 2.95
CA ALA A 21 -5.17 -9.85 3.04
C ALA A 21 -3.78 -10.00 3.62
N GLU A 22 -2.93 -9.05 3.25
CA GLU A 22 -1.60 -8.91 3.81
C GLU A 22 -1.47 -7.49 4.35
N ALA A 23 -0.43 -7.22 5.09
CA ALA A 23 -0.23 -5.90 5.65
C ALA A 23 1.23 -5.48 5.58
N MET A 24 1.45 -4.19 5.30
CA MET A 24 2.73 -3.55 5.57
C MET A 24 2.61 -2.91 6.94
N VAL A 25 3.59 -3.10 7.80
CA VAL A 25 3.56 -2.65 9.18
C VAL A 25 4.67 -1.66 9.43
N LEU A 26 4.31 -0.56 10.07
CA LEU A 26 5.24 0.51 10.39
C LEU A 26 5.65 0.34 11.86
N ARG A 27 6.94 0.19 12.10
CA ARG A 27 7.47 -0.01 13.46
C ARG A 27 8.57 0.99 13.74
N ASP A 28 8.70 1.36 15.01
CA ASP A 28 9.82 2.20 15.40
C ASP A 28 11.01 1.31 15.83
N GLY A 29 12.05 1.93 16.35
CA GLY A 29 13.26 1.21 16.73
C GLY A 29 13.07 0.19 17.84
N ASP A 30 12.01 0.35 18.64
CA ASP A 30 11.70 -0.59 19.70
C ASP A 30 10.84 -1.73 19.23
N GLY A 31 10.42 -1.71 17.99
CA GLY A 31 9.50 -2.71 17.46
C GLY A 31 8.04 -2.39 17.70
N THR A 32 7.73 -1.23 18.27
CA THR A 32 6.35 -0.83 18.50
C THR A 32 5.68 -0.50 17.16
N VAL A 33 4.50 -1.07 16.96
CA VAL A 33 3.74 -0.83 15.73
C VAL A 33 2.97 0.46 15.89
N PHE A 34 3.10 1.38 14.94
CA PHE A 34 2.32 2.60 14.97
C PHE A 34 1.64 2.91 13.63
N GLY A 35 1.51 1.92 12.79
CA GLY A 35 0.73 2.04 11.58
C GLY A 35 0.78 0.79 10.73
N HIS A 36 -0.21 0.66 9.87
CA HIS A 36 -0.21 -0.45 8.92
C HIS A 36 -1.08 -0.12 7.72
N ALA A 37 -0.85 -0.84 6.64
CA ALA A 37 -1.69 -0.77 5.45
C ALA A 37 -2.06 -2.19 5.05
N LEU A 38 -3.34 -2.43 4.87
CA LEU A 38 -3.83 -3.74 4.41
C LEU A 38 -3.98 -3.71 2.90
N PHE A 39 -3.63 -4.81 2.27
CA PHE A 39 -3.80 -4.94 0.83
C PHE A 39 -4.03 -6.42 0.49
N SER A 40 -4.55 -6.67 -0.69
CA SER A 40 -4.69 -8.04 -1.17
C SER A 40 -4.19 -8.11 -2.60
N MET A 41 -3.63 -9.26 -2.96
CA MET A 41 -3.16 -9.50 -4.32
C MET A 41 -4.26 -10.21 -5.08
N MET A 42 -4.56 -9.72 -6.28
CA MET A 42 -5.59 -10.29 -7.11
C MET A 42 -5.04 -10.44 -8.52
N GLY A 43 -4.23 -11.45 -8.72
CA GLY A 43 -3.61 -11.67 -10.03
C GLY A 43 -2.59 -10.58 -10.31
N GLU A 44 -2.78 -9.85 -11.39
CA GLU A 44 -1.86 -8.78 -11.77
C GLU A 44 -2.23 -7.45 -11.14
N CYS A 45 -3.15 -7.44 -10.21
CA CYS A 45 -3.62 -6.23 -9.58
C CYS A 45 -3.56 -6.41 -8.06
N ALA A 46 -3.16 -5.38 -7.35
CA ALA A 46 -3.23 -5.38 -5.89
C ALA A 46 -4.28 -4.36 -5.48
N GLU A 47 -5.03 -4.64 -4.43
CA GLU A 47 -6.00 -3.69 -3.94
C GLU A 47 -5.58 -3.20 -2.56
N LEU A 48 -5.47 -1.90 -2.40
CA LEU A 48 -5.20 -1.28 -1.11
C LEU A 48 -6.52 -1.21 -0.36
N LEU A 49 -6.60 -1.86 0.79
CA LEU A 49 -7.85 -2.01 1.51
C LEU A 49 -8.02 -0.98 2.62
N SER A 50 -6.94 -0.63 3.30
CA SER A 50 -7.01 0.40 4.35
C SER A 50 -5.62 0.85 4.73
N VAL A 51 -5.54 2.04 5.30
CA VAL A 51 -4.30 2.53 5.90
C VAL A 51 -4.69 3.10 7.25
N CYS A 52 -4.00 2.66 8.28
CA CYS A 52 -4.25 3.09 9.64
C CYS A 52 -2.92 3.50 10.25
N THR A 53 -2.77 4.77 10.62
CA THR A 53 -1.55 5.24 11.24
C THR A 53 -1.87 6.44 12.13
N GLU A 54 -1.12 6.57 13.22
CA GLU A 54 -1.23 7.71 14.09
C GLU A 54 -0.40 8.87 13.56
N GLU A 55 0.41 8.62 12.51
CA GLU A 55 1.25 9.64 11.92
C GLU A 55 0.78 9.88 10.50
N PRO A 56 -0.02 10.89 10.26
CA PRO A 56 -0.55 11.10 8.90
C PRO A 56 0.54 11.23 7.84
N MET A 57 1.71 11.71 8.22
CA MET A 57 2.80 11.83 7.26
C MET A 57 3.32 10.48 6.80
N MET A 58 3.01 9.41 7.53
CA MET A 58 3.46 8.08 7.15
C MET A 58 2.50 7.38 6.21
N THR A 59 1.33 7.97 5.94
CA THR A 59 0.34 7.36 5.06
C THR A 59 0.93 7.12 3.67
N GLU A 60 1.62 8.11 3.11
CA GLU A 60 2.22 7.94 1.80
C GLU A 60 3.29 6.86 1.81
N GLY A 61 4.10 6.82 2.86
CA GLY A 61 5.15 5.80 2.96
C GLY A 61 4.57 4.40 3.00
N LEU A 62 3.47 4.21 3.72
CA LEU A 62 2.81 2.91 3.76
C LEU A 62 2.24 2.54 2.38
N ILE A 63 1.62 3.48 1.69
CA ILE A 63 1.07 3.21 0.36
C ILE A 63 2.21 2.89 -0.62
N ARG A 64 3.30 3.64 -0.56
CA ARG A 64 4.45 3.36 -1.43
C ARG A 64 5.01 1.97 -1.17
N SER A 65 5.02 1.53 0.09
CA SER A 65 5.53 0.19 0.40
C SER A 65 4.61 -0.89 -0.15
N VAL A 66 3.29 -0.65 -0.17
CA VAL A 66 2.35 -1.58 -0.78
C VAL A 66 2.62 -1.67 -2.29
N ILE A 67 2.82 -0.52 -2.95
CA ILE A 67 3.10 -0.50 -4.38
C ILE A 67 4.39 -1.24 -4.68
N ASN A 68 5.42 -1.03 -3.87
CA ASN A 68 6.70 -1.70 -4.07
C ASN A 68 6.58 -3.21 -3.89
N THR A 69 5.81 -3.65 -2.87
CA THR A 69 5.59 -5.08 -2.66
C THR A 69 4.80 -5.67 -3.82
N ALA A 70 3.81 -4.94 -4.32
CA ALA A 70 3.03 -5.39 -5.47
C ALA A 70 3.93 -5.58 -6.70
N ASP A 71 4.87 -4.66 -6.89
CA ASP A 71 5.83 -4.77 -7.99
C ASP A 71 6.66 -6.05 -7.85
N CYS A 72 7.15 -6.31 -6.65
CA CYS A 72 7.95 -7.50 -6.40
C CYS A 72 7.18 -8.78 -6.67
N ARG A 73 5.87 -8.72 -6.61
CA ARG A 73 5.01 -9.87 -6.86
C ARG A 73 4.44 -9.91 -8.27
N GLY A 74 4.89 -9.02 -9.12
CA GLY A 74 4.49 -9.03 -10.52
C GLY A 74 3.19 -8.31 -10.84
N ALA A 75 2.66 -7.51 -9.90
CA ALA A 75 1.44 -6.79 -10.18
C ALA A 75 1.70 -5.64 -11.13
N ALA A 76 0.76 -5.40 -12.04
CA ALA A 76 0.85 -4.29 -12.99
C ALA A 76 0.22 -3.02 -12.43
N SER A 77 -0.72 -3.15 -11.50
CA SER A 77 -1.44 -1.99 -10.99
C SER A 77 -1.83 -2.18 -9.53
N VAL A 78 -2.09 -1.06 -8.86
CA VAL A 78 -2.67 -1.04 -7.52
C VAL A 78 -3.93 -0.19 -7.60
N VAL A 79 -5.02 -0.70 -7.05
CA VAL A 79 -6.30 0.03 -7.04
C VAL A 79 -6.72 0.28 -5.61
N CYS A 80 -7.55 1.30 -5.42
CA CYS A 80 -8.04 1.64 -4.08
C CYS A 80 -9.43 2.22 -4.19
N ARG A 81 -10.33 1.77 -3.30
CA ARG A 81 -11.70 2.24 -3.24
C ARG A 81 -12.00 3.03 -1.98
N VAL A 82 -10.99 3.32 -1.16
CA VAL A 82 -11.20 3.96 0.13
C VAL A 82 -11.31 5.46 -0.05
N GLU A 83 -12.50 6.00 0.17
CA GLU A 83 -12.75 7.42 -0.10
C GLU A 83 -11.89 8.35 0.75
N SER A 84 -11.66 8.00 2.00
CA SER A 84 -10.87 8.86 2.87
C SER A 84 -9.42 9.01 2.42
N LEU A 85 -8.96 8.12 1.54
CA LEU A 85 -7.59 8.19 1.05
C LEU A 85 -7.45 8.99 -0.24
N ILE A 86 -8.57 9.43 -0.82
CA ILE A 86 -8.50 10.10 -2.13
C ILE A 86 -7.51 11.26 -2.17
N PRO A 87 -7.44 12.16 -1.18
CA PRO A 87 -6.46 13.25 -1.28
C PRO A 87 -5.03 12.75 -1.38
N VAL A 88 -4.68 11.69 -0.61
CA VAL A 88 -3.34 11.13 -0.66
C VAL A 88 -3.12 10.41 -1.98
N LEU A 89 -4.13 9.68 -2.46
CA LEU A 89 -4.01 8.95 -3.73
C LEU A 89 -3.76 9.92 -4.87
N LYS A 90 -4.42 11.07 -4.85
CA LYS A 90 -4.20 12.07 -5.90
C LYS A 90 -2.78 12.62 -5.84
N ARG A 91 -2.24 12.85 -4.65
CA ARG A 91 -0.86 13.30 -4.53
C ARG A 91 0.13 12.26 -5.06
N LEU A 92 -0.23 10.98 -4.95
CA LEU A 92 0.60 9.91 -5.46
C LEU A 92 0.29 9.59 -6.93
N GLU A 93 -0.53 10.43 -7.55
CA GLU A 93 -0.83 10.33 -8.98
C GLU A 93 -1.66 9.12 -9.37
N PHE A 94 -2.41 8.57 -8.43
CA PHE A 94 -3.47 7.63 -8.78
C PHE A 94 -4.53 8.40 -9.54
N VAL A 95 -5.13 7.74 -10.52
CA VAL A 95 -6.17 8.38 -11.32
C VAL A 95 -7.47 7.60 -11.21
N PRO A 96 -8.62 8.27 -11.29
CA PRO A 96 -9.90 7.56 -11.23
C PRO A 96 -10.13 6.82 -12.54
N GLN A 97 -10.56 5.57 -12.42
CA GLN A 97 -10.85 4.74 -13.56
C GLN A 97 -11.96 3.79 -13.17
N ASP A 98 -13.12 3.92 -13.79
CA ASP A 98 -14.27 3.04 -13.51
C ASP A 98 -14.67 3.04 -12.05
N GLY A 99 -14.61 4.18 -11.40
CA GLY A 99 -15.06 4.32 -10.02
C GLY A 99 -14.05 3.97 -8.97
N VAL A 100 -12.84 3.59 -9.36
CA VAL A 100 -11.79 3.32 -8.40
C VAL A 100 -10.56 4.13 -8.77
N TYR A 101 -9.70 4.39 -7.80
CA TYR A 101 -8.43 5.05 -8.08
C TYR A 101 -7.39 3.98 -8.36
N THR A 102 -6.60 4.18 -9.41
CA THR A 102 -5.63 3.19 -9.84
C THR A 102 -4.31 3.85 -10.20
N VAL A 103 -3.23 3.12 -10.02
CA VAL A 103 -1.91 3.57 -10.42
C VAL A 103 -1.21 2.42 -11.14
N ASP A 104 -0.47 2.76 -12.20
CA ASP A 104 0.36 1.80 -12.90
C ASP A 104 1.64 1.64 -12.08
N VAL A 105 1.93 0.44 -11.65
CA VAL A 105 3.04 0.17 -10.73
C VAL A 105 4.37 0.51 -11.36
N HIS A 106 4.58 0.08 -12.60
CA HIS A 106 5.85 0.32 -13.28
C HIS A 106 6.10 1.82 -13.46
N HIS A 107 5.07 2.54 -13.91
CA HIS A 107 5.19 3.98 -14.11
C HIS A 107 5.47 4.68 -12.78
N PHE A 108 4.79 4.27 -11.72
CA PHE A 108 4.96 4.90 -10.42
C PHE A 108 6.39 4.75 -9.91
N LEU A 109 6.95 3.53 -10.00
CA LEU A 109 8.25 3.25 -9.41
C LEU A 109 9.41 3.68 -10.30
N TYR A 110 9.24 3.57 -11.63
CA TYR A 110 10.35 3.81 -12.54
C TYR A 110 10.15 5.01 -13.46
N GLY A 111 9.02 5.63 -13.36
CA GLY A 111 8.71 6.80 -14.13
C GLY A 111 8.59 6.49 -15.59
N GLU A 112 8.78 7.52 -16.43
CA GLU A 112 8.66 7.30 -17.76
C GLU A 112 9.89 6.90 -18.35
N CYS A 113 10.70 6.31 -17.79
CA CYS A 113 11.78 5.67 -18.33
C CYS A 113 12.27 6.37 -19.45
N LYS A 114 12.62 7.45 -19.30
CA LYS A 114 12.94 8.11 -20.29
C LYS A 114 13.98 7.68 -20.92
N CYS A 115 14.37 6.90 -20.81
CA CYS A 115 15.28 6.50 -21.40
C CYS A 115 15.15 6.25 -22.50
N GLN A 116 15.02 6.45 -22.68
CA GLN A 116 14.90 6.14 -23.66
C GLN A 116 15.43 6.61 -24.32
#